data_85875468349df5936da3a99820e477ca
#
_entry.id   85875468349df5936da3a99820e477ca
#
_cell.length_a   1.000
_cell.length_b   1.000
_cell.length_c   1.000
_cell.angle_alpha   90.00
_cell.angle_beta   90.00
_cell.angle_gamma   90.00
#
_symmetry.space_group_name_H-M   'P 1'
#
loop_
_entity.id
_entity.type
_entity.pdbx_description
1 polymer ?
#
loop_
_entity_poly.entity_id
_entity_poly.type
_entity_poly.pdbx_seq_one_letter_code
_entity_poly.pdbx_strand_id
1 'polypeptide(L)'
;MKLVKEKFYDSLLFHRVIKGFVIQGGDPTSKIASDTALLGEGDLGYTIPAEFDTAIFHKRGMLAQARDDNPEKASSACQFYIVQGKIADDSSFAKAKRRRGSEIPEHHKQVYRTIGGIPWLDMGYTIYGEVTKGMDVVDKIASVKTDKNDRPLEAVRIKTIKLIEKKNKH
;
A
#
# COMPACT_ATOMS: atom_id res chain seq x y z
N MET A 1 0.48 -12.20 -8.77
CA MET A 1 1.11 -13.54 -8.85
C MET A 1 2.12 -13.67 -10.00
N LYS A 2 1.77 -13.28 -11.25
CA LYS A 2 2.68 -13.34 -12.42
C LYS A 2 4.01 -12.62 -12.14
N LEU A 3 3.99 -11.33 -11.80
CA LEU A 3 5.18 -10.52 -11.54
C LEU A 3 6.11 -11.10 -10.44
N VAL A 4 5.54 -11.77 -9.42
CA VAL A 4 6.34 -12.43 -8.38
C VAL A 4 7.09 -13.64 -8.96
N LYS A 5 6.45 -14.45 -9.81
CA LYS A 5 7.08 -15.60 -10.49
C LYS A 5 8.21 -15.13 -11.42
N GLU A 6 8.05 -13.99 -12.05
CA GLU A 6 9.03 -13.37 -12.96
C GLU A 6 10.13 -12.60 -12.20
N LYS A 7 10.13 -12.62 -10.86
CA LYS A 7 11.08 -11.88 -10.01
C LYS A 7 11.13 -10.38 -10.31
N PHE A 8 10.02 -9.83 -10.81
CA PHE A 8 9.91 -8.42 -11.17
C PHE A 8 10.29 -7.48 -10.02
N TYR A 9 9.83 -7.80 -8.81
CA TYR A 9 10.03 -6.97 -7.62
C TYR A 9 11.45 -7.04 -7.02
N ASP A 10 12.30 -7.97 -7.48
CA ASP A 10 13.65 -8.12 -6.94
C ASP A 10 14.47 -6.85 -7.20
N SER A 11 15.05 -6.33 -6.13
CA SER A 11 15.83 -5.08 -6.09
C SER A 11 15.06 -3.77 -6.24
N LEU A 12 13.72 -3.79 -6.41
CA LEU A 12 12.93 -2.56 -6.39
C LEU A 12 12.96 -1.89 -5.01
N LEU A 13 12.75 -0.58 -4.98
CA LEU A 13 12.70 0.19 -3.74
C LEU A 13 11.28 0.27 -3.17
N PHE A 14 11.19 0.40 -1.84
CA PHE A 14 10.12 1.16 -1.24
C PHE A 14 10.44 2.63 -1.48
N HIS A 15 9.94 3.16 -2.58
CA HIS A 15 10.33 4.49 -3.09
C HIS A 15 9.58 5.63 -2.42
N ARG A 16 8.47 5.35 -1.73
CA ARG A 16 7.68 6.32 -0.99
C ARG A 16 7.25 5.76 0.36
N VAL A 17 7.66 6.43 1.42
CA VAL A 17 7.45 5.99 2.80
C VAL A 17 6.94 7.15 3.63
N ILE A 18 5.73 7.02 4.19
CA ILE A 18 5.11 8.05 5.03
C ILE A 18 4.70 7.42 6.35
N LYS A 19 5.34 7.84 7.43
CA LYS A 19 5.03 7.37 8.80
C LYS A 19 3.58 7.69 9.17
N GLY A 20 2.88 6.70 9.72
CA GLY A 20 1.46 6.81 10.05
C GLY A 20 0.54 6.74 8.83
N PHE A 21 1.07 6.40 7.66
CA PHE A 21 0.32 6.25 6.42
C PHE A 21 0.65 4.93 5.71
N VAL A 22 1.57 4.91 4.75
CA VAL A 22 1.90 3.72 3.95
C VAL A 22 3.40 3.58 3.69
N ILE A 23 3.82 2.36 3.34
CA ILE A 23 5.06 2.11 2.61
C ILE A 23 4.70 1.62 1.21
N GLN A 24 5.20 2.30 0.18
CA GLN A 24 4.84 2.05 -1.22
C GLN A 24 6.06 1.64 -2.04
N GLY A 25 5.88 0.63 -2.89
CA GLY A 25 6.90 0.11 -3.79
C GLY A 25 6.31 -0.36 -5.11
N GLY A 26 7.15 -0.98 -5.95
CA GLY A 26 6.72 -1.58 -7.20
C GLY A 26 6.97 -0.74 -8.45
N ASP A 27 7.56 0.46 -8.31
CA ASP A 27 8.01 1.26 -9.46
C ASP A 27 9.20 0.57 -10.15
N PRO A 28 9.08 0.12 -11.43
CA PRO A 28 10.15 -0.57 -12.15
C PRO A 28 11.41 0.28 -12.34
N THR A 29 11.26 1.61 -12.44
CA THR A 29 12.40 2.52 -12.63
C THR A 29 13.28 2.61 -11.38
N SER A 30 12.75 2.22 -10.21
CA SER A 30 13.47 2.24 -8.94
C SER A 30 14.62 1.24 -8.85
N LYS A 31 14.67 0.26 -9.75
CA LYS A 31 15.70 -0.80 -9.73
C LYS A 31 17.12 -0.27 -9.88
N ILE A 32 17.29 0.69 -10.77
CA ILE A 32 18.59 1.29 -11.12
C ILE A 32 18.61 2.81 -10.89
N ALA A 33 17.65 3.32 -10.12
CA ALA A 33 17.51 4.75 -9.89
C ALA A 33 18.72 5.33 -9.14
N SER A 34 19.19 6.50 -9.57
CA SER A 34 20.12 7.32 -8.79
C SER A 34 19.43 7.85 -7.52
N ASP A 35 20.22 8.32 -6.56
CA ASP A 35 19.68 8.84 -5.30
C ASP A 35 18.82 10.09 -5.47
N THR A 36 18.97 10.82 -6.58
CA THR A 36 18.22 12.05 -6.90
C THR A 36 17.05 11.81 -7.86
N ALA A 37 16.85 10.60 -8.38
CA ALA A 37 15.78 10.31 -9.32
C ALA A 37 14.40 10.46 -8.67
N LEU A 38 13.49 11.12 -9.38
CA LEU A 38 12.07 11.11 -9.01
C LEU A 38 11.49 9.72 -9.33
N LEU A 39 10.75 9.17 -8.39
CA LEU A 39 10.15 7.84 -8.49
C LEU A 39 8.65 7.92 -8.22
N GLY A 40 7.94 6.88 -8.65
CA GLY A 40 6.49 6.76 -8.44
C GLY A 40 5.68 6.82 -9.73
N GLU A 41 6.27 7.28 -10.84
CA GLU A 41 5.61 7.40 -12.16
C GLU A 41 5.83 6.15 -13.05
N GLY A 42 6.73 5.24 -12.65
CA GLY A 42 7.02 4.05 -13.43
C GLY A 42 5.88 3.03 -13.37
N ASP A 43 5.46 2.51 -14.53
CA ASP A 43 4.46 1.45 -14.64
C ASP A 43 4.79 0.44 -15.75
N LEU A 44 3.84 -0.46 -16.06
CA LEU A 44 3.97 -1.48 -17.11
C LEU A 44 3.18 -1.15 -18.38
N GLY A 45 2.65 0.07 -18.50
CA GLY A 45 1.89 0.52 -19.67
C GLY A 45 0.46 -0.01 -19.74
N TYR A 46 -0.06 -0.57 -18.66
CA TYR A 46 -1.47 -0.98 -18.54
C TYR A 46 -1.96 -0.85 -17.10
N THR A 47 -3.26 -0.72 -16.94
CA THR A 47 -3.94 -0.65 -15.64
C THR A 47 -4.76 -1.89 -15.37
N ILE A 48 -5.11 -2.12 -14.11
CA ILE A 48 -5.99 -3.19 -13.65
C ILE A 48 -7.31 -2.57 -13.21
N PRO A 49 -8.48 -3.07 -13.68
CA PRO A 49 -9.77 -2.58 -13.21
C PRO A 49 -9.89 -2.59 -11.70
N ALA A 50 -10.63 -1.62 -11.16
CA ALA A 50 -10.89 -1.55 -9.73
C ALA A 50 -11.75 -2.73 -9.27
N GLU A 51 -11.39 -3.32 -8.14
CA GLU A 51 -12.15 -4.36 -7.46
C GLU A 51 -12.40 -3.92 -6.01
N PHE A 52 -13.63 -3.46 -5.72
CA PHE A 52 -13.98 -2.99 -4.39
C PHE A 52 -14.98 -3.92 -3.72
N ASP A 53 -14.69 -4.24 -2.46
CA ASP A 53 -15.59 -4.96 -1.56
C ASP A 53 -15.78 -4.15 -0.29
N THR A 54 -17.03 -3.91 0.09
CA THR A 54 -17.37 -3.13 1.29
C THR A 54 -16.96 -3.82 2.60
N ALA A 55 -16.75 -5.14 2.60
CA ALA A 55 -16.25 -5.89 3.75
C ALA A 55 -14.72 -5.77 3.92
N ILE A 56 -14.01 -5.32 2.87
CA ILE A 56 -12.55 -5.17 2.86
C ILE A 56 -12.21 -3.68 2.92
N PHE A 57 -11.45 -3.28 3.93
CA PHE A 57 -11.17 -1.87 4.21
C PHE A 57 -9.73 -1.66 4.66
N HIS A 58 -9.21 -0.44 4.56
CA HIS A 58 -7.79 -0.09 4.77
C HIS A 58 -7.38 -0.08 6.24
N LYS A 59 -7.67 -1.16 6.98
CA LYS A 59 -7.09 -1.36 8.31
C LYS A 59 -5.57 -1.54 8.23
N ARG A 60 -4.88 -1.33 9.32
CA ARG A 60 -3.44 -1.57 9.44
C ARG A 60 -3.07 -2.98 8.94
N GLY A 61 -2.02 -3.08 8.13
CA GLY A 61 -1.52 -4.31 7.55
C GLY A 61 -2.11 -4.68 6.18
N MET A 62 -3.11 -3.95 5.68
CA MET A 62 -3.66 -4.26 4.35
C MET A 62 -2.67 -3.94 3.24
N LEU A 63 -2.62 -4.82 2.24
CA LEU A 63 -1.87 -4.70 1.00
C LEU A 63 -2.82 -4.28 -0.12
N ALA A 64 -2.55 -3.13 -0.72
CA ALA A 64 -3.40 -2.54 -1.74
C ALA A 64 -2.59 -2.08 -2.95
N GLN A 65 -3.28 -1.94 -4.08
CA GLN A 65 -2.69 -1.46 -5.32
C GLN A 65 -2.67 0.07 -5.34
N ALA A 66 -1.52 0.65 -5.71
CA ALA A 66 -1.44 2.08 -5.97
C ALA A 66 -2.14 2.43 -7.30
N ARG A 67 -2.48 3.68 -7.50
CA ARG A 67 -3.05 4.20 -8.74
C ARG A 67 -2.82 5.69 -8.88
N ASP A 68 -2.88 6.16 -10.11
CA ASP A 68 -3.03 7.56 -10.46
C ASP A 68 -4.46 8.03 -10.25
N ASP A 69 -4.67 9.34 -10.32
CA ASP A 69 -6.02 9.88 -10.29
C ASP A 69 -6.68 9.67 -11.66
N ASN A 70 -7.62 8.72 -11.71
CA ASN A 70 -8.40 8.39 -12.89
C ASN A 70 -9.86 8.11 -12.49
N PRO A 71 -10.85 8.43 -13.36
CA PRO A 71 -12.28 8.27 -13.05
C PRO A 71 -12.68 6.83 -12.77
N GLU A 72 -12.10 5.87 -13.47
CA GLU A 72 -12.36 4.43 -13.36
C GLU A 72 -11.78 3.84 -12.08
N LYS A 73 -10.94 4.60 -11.37
CA LYS A 73 -10.16 4.15 -10.21
C LYS A 73 -9.33 2.90 -10.51
N ALA A 74 -8.95 2.74 -11.78
CA ALA A 74 -8.11 1.64 -12.23
C ALA A 74 -6.73 1.73 -11.57
N SER A 75 -6.19 0.58 -11.20
CA SER A 75 -4.95 0.45 -10.45
C SER A 75 -3.73 0.34 -11.36
N SER A 76 -2.56 0.79 -10.89
CA SER A 76 -1.28 0.44 -11.49
C SER A 76 -1.13 -1.09 -11.55
N ALA A 77 -0.53 -1.61 -12.60
CA ALA A 77 -0.29 -3.05 -12.74
C ALA A 77 0.81 -3.59 -11.81
N CYS A 78 1.66 -2.73 -11.26
CA CYS A 78 2.84 -3.17 -10.50
C CYS A 78 3.05 -2.43 -9.18
N GLN A 79 2.60 -1.19 -9.03
CA GLN A 79 2.83 -0.44 -7.80
C GLN A 79 1.81 -0.81 -6.72
N PHE A 80 2.30 -1.05 -5.53
CA PHE A 80 1.51 -1.45 -4.36
C PHE A 80 1.93 -0.67 -3.12
N TYR A 81 1.08 -0.69 -2.10
CA TYR A 81 1.45 -0.19 -0.78
C TYR A 81 0.95 -1.10 0.34
N ILE A 82 1.63 -1.03 1.48
CA ILE A 82 1.20 -1.66 2.73
C ILE A 82 0.76 -0.56 3.69
N VAL A 83 -0.43 -0.72 4.24
CA VAL A 83 -1.00 0.22 5.21
C VAL A 83 -0.26 0.09 6.54
N GLN A 84 0.53 1.11 6.93
CA GLN A 84 0.96 1.26 8.31
C GLN A 84 -0.19 1.85 9.12
N GLY A 85 -0.74 2.96 8.67
CA GLY A 85 -1.83 3.66 9.31
C GLY A 85 -1.50 4.17 10.72
N LYS A 86 -2.46 4.80 11.32
CA LYS A 86 -2.49 5.19 12.74
C LYS A 86 -3.89 4.97 13.29
N ILE A 87 -4.03 4.97 14.61
CA ILE A 87 -5.34 4.97 15.28
C ILE A 87 -6.17 6.13 14.72
N ALA A 88 -7.37 5.82 14.24
CA ALA A 88 -8.24 6.82 13.64
C ALA A 88 -9.10 7.51 14.72
N ASP A 89 -9.26 8.79 14.55
CA ASP A 89 -10.13 9.67 15.33
C ASP A 89 -11.35 10.14 14.50
N ASP A 90 -12.20 10.93 15.11
CA ASP A 90 -13.40 11.44 14.43
C ASP A 90 -13.05 12.36 13.24
N SER A 91 -11.91 13.05 13.27
CA SER A 91 -11.43 13.85 12.14
C SER A 91 -11.09 12.98 10.93
N SER A 92 -10.51 11.80 11.17
CA SER A 92 -10.22 10.78 10.16
C SER A 92 -11.51 10.26 9.51
N PHE A 93 -12.56 10.01 10.30
CA PHE A 93 -13.85 9.57 9.78
C PHE A 93 -14.58 10.67 9.01
N ALA A 94 -14.53 11.91 9.49
CA ALA A 94 -15.07 13.06 8.76
C ALA A 94 -14.37 13.26 7.39
N LYS A 95 -13.05 13.08 7.33
CA LYS A 95 -12.28 13.09 6.07
C LYS A 95 -12.72 11.94 5.15
N ALA A 96 -12.90 10.74 5.71
CA ALA A 96 -13.37 9.57 4.95
C ALA A 96 -14.77 9.80 4.37
N LYS A 97 -15.72 10.31 5.17
CA LYS A 97 -17.07 10.65 4.72
C LYS A 97 -17.04 11.64 3.54
N ARG A 98 -16.24 12.70 3.64
CA ARG A 98 -16.12 13.69 2.53
C ARG A 98 -15.59 13.05 1.25
N ARG A 99 -14.63 12.12 1.33
CA ARG A 99 -14.04 11.48 0.14
C ARG A 99 -14.91 10.39 -0.47
N ARG A 100 -15.59 9.62 0.36
CA ARG A 100 -16.44 8.50 -0.08
C ARG A 100 -17.85 8.96 -0.50
N GLY A 101 -18.33 10.07 0.04
CA GLY A 101 -19.74 10.45 -0.03
C GLY A 101 -20.67 9.64 0.88
N SER A 102 -20.12 8.78 1.76
CA SER A 102 -20.90 7.93 2.67
C SER A 102 -20.17 7.70 4.00
N GLU A 103 -20.91 7.35 5.05
CA GLU A 103 -20.34 7.01 6.36
C GLU A 103 -19.51 5.72 6.31
N ILE A 104 -18.51 5.66 7.19
CA ILE A 104 -17.81 4.41 7.49
C ILE A 104 -18.72 3.56 8.38
N PRO A 105 -18.94 2.27 8.08
CA PRO A 105 -19.68 1.37 8.94
C PRO A 105 -19.12 1.33 10.36
N GLU A 106 -19.99 1.24 11.38
CA GLU A 106 -19.55 1.33 12.78
C GLU A 106 -18.57 0.23 13.18
N HIS A 107 -18.75 -0.99 12.68
CA HIS A 107 -17.82 -2.09 12.94
C HIS A 107 -16.43 -1.82 12.33
N HIS A 108 -16.32 -1.11 11.19
CA HIS A 108 -15.02 -0.66 10.66
C HIS A 108 -14.42 0.45 11.53
N LYS A 109 -15.23 1.41 12.01
CA LYS A 109 -14.74 2.46 12.91
C LYS A 109 -14.12 1.89 14.18
N GLN A 110 -14.75 0.84 14.75
CA GLN A 110 -14.20 0.14 15.94
C GLN A 110 -12.80 -0.45 15.64
N VAL A 111 -12.62 -1.09 14.49
CA VAL A 111 -11.32 -1.61 14.06
C VAL A 111 -10.31 -0.48 13.87
N TYR A 112 -10.69 0.58 13.19
CA TYR A 112 -9.83 1.74 12.99
C TYR A 112 -9.41 2.44 14.28
N ARG A 113 -10.29 2.47 15.30
CA ARG A 113 -10.00 3.01 16.64
C ARG A 113 -9.11 2.10 17.49
N THR A 114 -9.00 0.82 17.17
CA THR A 114 -8.22 -0.16 17.96
C THR A 114 -6.88 -0.49 17.34
N ILE A 115 -6.84 -0.87 16.07
CA ILE A 115 -5.60 -1.27 15.39
C ILE A 115 -5.09 -0.24 14.39
N GLY A 116 -5.91 0.75 14.05
CA GLY A 116 -5.55 1.80 13.11
C GLY A 116 -5.80 1.46 11.66
N GLY A 117 -5.43 2.39 10.80
CA GLY A 117 -5.59 2.29 9.34
C GLY A 117 -5.79 3.63 8.68
N ILE A 118 -6.40 3.62 7.48
CA ILE A 118 -6.57 4.78 6.62
C ILE A 118 -7.99 4.82 6.04
N PRO A 119 -9.01 5.18 6.84
CA PRO A 119 -10.42 5.06 6.44
C PRO A 119 -10.81 5.86 5.20
N TRP A 120 -10.08 6.93 4.87
CA TRP A 120 -10.37 7.76 3.70
C TRP A 120 -9.88 7.19 2.37
N LEU A 121 -9.19 6.02 2.37
CA LEU A 121 -8.82 5.29 1.15
C LEU A 121 -9.84 4.21 0.78
N ASP A 122 -10.77 3.88 1.68
CA ASP A 122 -11.79 2.87 1.43
C ASP A 122 -12.61 3.19 0.18
N MET A 123 -12.90 2.16 -0.63
CA MET A 123 -13.62 2.28 -1.90
C MET A 123 -12.94 3.21 -2.93
N GLY A 124 -11.66 3.52 -2.70
CA GLY A 124 -10.85 4.32 -3.61
C GLY A 124 -9.66 3.55 -4.18
N TYR A 125 -9.25 2.45 -3.54
CA TYR A 125 -8.10 1.63 -3.93
C TYR A 125 -8.43 0.15 -3.72
N THR A 126 -7.98 -0.71 -4.65
CA THR A 126 -8.18 -2.15 -4.57
C THR A 126 -7.26 -2.77 -3.52
N ILE A 127 -7.84 -3.47 -2.55
CA ILE A 127 -7.12 -4.25 -1.53
C ILE A 127 -7.14 -5.70 -1.96
N TYR A 128 -6.00 -6.38 -1.93
CA TYR A 128 -5.88 -7.76 -2.41
C TYR A 128 -5.08 -8.67 -1.47
N GLY A 129 -4.67 -8.17 -0.32
CA GLY A 129 -3.92 -8.96 0.64
C GLY A 129 -3.83 -8.32 2.02
N GLU A 130 -3.28 -9.07 2.96
CA GLU A 130 -3.06 -8.65 4.34
C GLU A 130 -1.73 -9.21 4.86
N VAL A 131 -0.99 -8.39 5.60
CA VAL A 131 0.23 -8.81 6.32
C VAL A 131 -0.16 -9.66 7.52
N THR A 132 0.15 -10.94 7.48
CA THR A 132 -0.13 -11.88 8.58
C THR A 132 0.99 -11.97 9.61
N LYS A 133 2.23 -11.63 9.22
CA LYS A 133 3.42 -11.59 10.09
C LYS A 133 4.38 -10.51 9.60
N GLY A 134 5.13 -9.86 10.50
CA GLY A 134 6.16 -8.90 10.13
C GLY A 134 5.68 -7.45 10.09
N MET A 135 4.59 -7.08 10.75
CA MET A 135 4.18 -5.68 10.87
C MET A 135 5.21 -4.80 11.59
N ASP A 136 6.04 -5.38 12.45
CA ASP A 136 7.20 -4.71 13.04
C ASP A 136 8.25 -4.29 12.00
N VAL A 137 8.40 -5.06 10.92
CA VAL A 137 9.26 -4.70 9.78
C VAL A 137 8.65 -3.54 8.99
N VAL A 138 7.33 -3.55 8.77
CA VAL A 138 6.62 -2.42 8.14
C VAL A 138 6.82 -1.15 8.96
N ASP A 139 6.73 -1.23 10.29
CA ASP A 139 6.96 -0.08 11.18
C ASP A 139 8.41 0.43 11.13
N LYS A 140 9.39 -0.47 11.07
CA LYS A 140 10.80 -0.09 10.91
C LYS A 140 11.02 0.65 9.59
N ILE A 141 10.48 0.14 8.49
CA ILE A 141 10.54 0.81 7.18
C ILE A 141 9.84 2.17 7.25
N ALA A 142 8.63 2.23 7.81
CA ALA A 142 7.87 3.47 7.93
C ALA A 142 8.52 4.53 8.83
N SER A 143 9.55 4.16 9.59
CA SER A 143 10.26 5.03 10.53
C SER A 143 11.60 5.54 10.00
N VAL A 144 12.01 5.17 8.78
CA VAL A 144 13.25 5.67 8.18
C VAL A 144 13.14 7.17 7.86
N LYS A 145 14.28 7.85 7.81
CA LYS A 145 14.33 9.24 7.36
C LYS A 145 14.05 9.31 5.86
N THR A 146 13.25 10.28 5.46
CA THR A 146 12.88 10.52 4.06
C THR A 146 13.27 11.92 3.61
N ASP A 147 13.36 12.12 2.31
CA ASP A 147 13.50 13.42 1.68
C ASP A 147 12.12 14.15 1.58
N LYS A 148 12.11 15.30 0.92
CA LYS A 148 10.91 16.12 0.69
C LYS A 148 9.84 15.44 -0.18
N ASN A 149 10.19 14.36 -0.88
CA ASN A 149 9.31 13.58 -1.75
C ASN A 149 8.88 12.26 -1.08
N ASP A 150 9.06 12.13 0.24
CA ASP A 150 8.80 10.91 1.02
C ASP A 150 9.68 9.70 0.62
N ARG A 151 10.76 9.91 -0.13
CA ARG A 151 11.70 8.87 -0.51
C ARG A 151 12.68 8.62 0.64
N PRO A 152 12.91 7.35 1.06
CA PRO A 152 13.94 7.02 2.04
C PRO A 152 15.32 7.54 1.64
N LEU A 153 16.01 8.23 2.56
CA LEU A 153 17.40 8.72 2.34
C LEU A 153 18.39 7.56 2.18
N GLU A 154 18.16 6.48 2.91
CA GLU A 154 18.86 5.22 2.73
C GLU A 154 17.96 4.25 1.98
N ALA A 155 18.43 3.68 0.88
CA ALA A 155 17.63 2.84 0.00
C ALA A 155 17.08 1.59 0.71
N VAL A 156 15.76 1.48 0.82
CA VAL A 156 15.07 0.30 1.32
C VAL A 156 14.65 -0.57 0.13
N ARG A 157 15.35 -1.70 -0.06
CA ARG A 157 15.15 -2.58 -1.21
C ARG A 157 14.38 -3.85 -0.87
N ILE A 158 13.50 -4.26 -1.76
CA ILE A 158 12.90 -5.59 -1.78
C ILE A 158 13.95 -6.57 -2.27
N LYS A 159 14.47 -7.44 -1.41
CA LYS A 159 15.47 -8.45 -1.84
C LYS A 159 14.83 -9.46 -2.79
N THR A 160 13.68 -10.02 -2.41
CA THR A 160 12.89 -10.94 -3.22
C THR A 160 11.50 -11.12 -2.63
N ILE A 161 10.53 -11.46 -3.48
CA ILE A 161 9.19 -11.91 -3.07
C ILE A 161 9.00 -13.34 -3.56
N LYS A 162 8.53 -14.24 -2.70
CA LYS A 162 8.29 -15.65 -3.03
C LYS A 162 6.85 -16.03 -2.75
N LEU A 163 6.26 -16.81 -3.64
CA LEU A 163 4.98 -17.46 -3.40
C LEU A 163 5.23 -18.70 -2.53
N ILE A 164 4.46 -18.80 -1.45
CA ILE A 164 4.48 -19.97 -0.56
C ILE A 164 3.16 -20.71 -0.77
N GLU A 165 3.22 -21.89 -1.36
CA GLU A 165 2.04 -22.76 -1.47
C GLU A 165 1.76 -23.39 -0.10
N LYS A 166 0.52 -23.28 0.38
CA LYS A 166 0.09 -24.08 1.53
C LYS A 166 0.14 -25.54 1.10
N LYS A 167 1.02 -26.34 1.71
CA LYS A 167 0.91 -27.79 1.61
C LYS A 167 -0.44 -28.18 2.24
N ASN A 168 -1.37 -28.65 1.43
CA ASN A 168 -2.58 -29.29 1.94
C ASN A 168 -2.10 -30.48 2.79
N LYS A 169 -2.28 -30.40 4.10
CA LYS A 169 -2.18 -31.59 4.95
C LYS A 169 -3.43 -32.42 4.61
N HIS A 170 -3.22 -33.48 3.84
CA HIS A 170 -4.19 -34.57 3.74
C HIS A 170 -4.28 -35.30 5.08
#